data_1e32152abbaa4c455e5ebff9fa8313d8
#
_entry.id   1e32152abbaa4c455e5ebff9fa8313d8
#
_cell.length_a   1.000
_cell.length_b   1.000
_cell.length_c   1.000
_cell.angle_alpha   90.00
_cell.angle_beta   90.00
_cell.angle_gamma   90.00
#
_symmetry.space_group_name_H-M   'P 1'
#
loop_
_entity.id
_entity.type
_entity.pdbx_description
1 polymer ?
#
loop_
_entity_poly.entity_id
_entity_poly.type
_entity_poly.pdbx_seq_one_letter_code
_entity_poly.pdbx_strand_id
1 'polypeptide(L)' 'MIGKILGNRYEITEKIAQGGMSVVYKALDLNLNRYDAVKVLKKEFSSNT' A
#
# COMPACT_ATOMS: atom_id res chain seq x y z
N MET A 1 -3.32 -3.73 6.80
CA MET A 1 -3.52 -2.53 5.99
C MET A 1 -4.75 -2.61 5.09
N ILE A 2 -5.24 -3.77 4.82
CA ILE A 2 -6.46 -3.90 4.04
C ILE A 2 -7.60 -3.16 4.72
N GLY A 3 -8.34 -2.39 3.96
CA GLY A 3 -9.41 -1.55 4.47
C GLY A 3 -8.99 -0.14 4.83
N LYS A 4 -7.69 0.14 4.81
CA LYS A 4 -7.20 1.46 5.16
C LYS A 4 -7.24 2.37 3.94
N ILE A 5 -7.52 3.64 4.15
CA ILE A 5 -7.54 4.62 3.09
C ILE A 5 -6.32 5.52 3.23
N LEU A 6 -5.48 5.57 2.20
CA LEU A 6 -4.27 6.36 2.19
C LEU A 6 -4.53 7.68 1.49
N GLY A 7 -4.16 8.77 2.15
CA GLY A 7 -4.27 10.10 1.55
C GLY A 7 -5.68 10.45 1.13
N ASN A 8 -6.69 9.86 1.76
CA ASN A 8 -8.08 10.07 1.40
C ASN A 8 -8.35 9.73 -0.06
N ARG A 9 -7.52 8.90 -0.65
CA ARG A 9 -7.66 8.63 -2.07
C ARG A 9 -7.61 7.14 -2.41
N TYR A 10 -6.72 6.38 -1.76
CA TYR A 10 -6.53 4.99 -2.13
C TYR A 10 -7.01 4.09 -1.02
N GLU A 11 -8.01 3.30 -1.32
CA GLU A 11 -8.51 2.32 -0.37
C GLU A 11 -7.84 0.98 -0.64
N ILE A 12 -7.08 0.49 0.33
CA ILE A 12 -6.34 -0.77 0.17
C ILE A 12 -7.34 -1.92 0.22
N THR A 13 -7.42 -2.68 -0.85
CA THR A 13 -8.39 -3.75 -0.94
C THR A 13 -7.78 -5.13 -0.83
N GLU A 14 -6.51 -5.28 -1.22
CA GLU A 14 -5.94 -6.62 -1.31
C GLU A 14 -4.42 -6.55 -1.29
N LYS A 15 -3.78 -7.57 -0.75
CA LYS A 15 -2.33 -7.67 -0.82
C LYS A 15 -1.98 -8.51 -2.04
N ILE A 16 -1.19 -7.95 -2.94
CA ILE A 16 -0.81 -8.62 -4.17
C ILE A 16 0.47 -9.42 -4.02
N ALA A 17 1.46 -8.84 -3.38
CA ALA A 17 2.77 -9.46 -3.28
C ALA A 17 3.49 -8.95 -2.05
N GLN A 18 4.48 -9.71 -1.60
CA GLN A 18 5.30 -9.31 -0.47
C GLN A 18 6.70 -9.85 -0.69
N GLY A 19 7.69 -9.01 -0.46
CA GLY A 19 9.07 -9.45 -0.56
C GLY A 19 9.91 -8.58 0.32
N GLY A 20 10.88 -9.19 0.99
CA GLY A 20 11.84 -8.47 1.78
C GLY A 20 11.26 -7.30 2.55
N MET A 21 11.57 -6.11 2.11
CA MET A 21 11.22 -4.89 2.81
C MET A 21 10.04 -4.17 2.18
N SER A 22 9.33 -4.80 1.28
CA SER A 22 8.22 -4.13 0.63
C SER A 22 7.00 -5.04 0.53
N VAL A 23 5.85 -4.41 0.45
CA VAL A 23 4.58 -5.10 0.23
C VAL A 23 3.85 -4.32 -0.84
N VAL A 24 3.28 -5.03 -1.81
CA VAL A 24 2.50 -4.40 -2.87
C VAL A 24 1.03 -4.70 -2.63
N TYR A 25 0.24 -3.67 -2.58
CA TYR A 25 -1.20 -3.78 -2.38
C TYR A 25 -1.94 -3.33 -3.61
N LYS A 26 -3.14 -3.91 -3.79
CA LYS A 26 -4.09 -3.41 -4.76
C LYS A 26 -4.95 -2.39 -4.05
N ALA A 27 -5.13 -1.24 -4.65
CA ALA A 27 -5.90 -0.18 -4.04
C ALA A 27 -6.89 0.40 -5.04
N LEU A 28 -8.04 0.79 -4.54
CA LEU A 28 -9.03 1.48 -5.37
C LEU A 28 -8.78 2.97 -5.26
N ASP A 29 -8.54 3.59 -6.40
CA ASP A 29 -8.38 5.04 -6.46
C ASP A 29 -9.78 5.66 -6.42
N LEU A 30 -10.09 6.29 -5.29
CA LEU A 30 -11.44 6.82 -5.10
C LEU A 30 -11.74 8.03 -5.95
N ASN A 31 -10.70 8.72 -6.41
CA ASN A 31 -10.89 9.86 -7.28
C ASN A 31 -11.19 9.44 -8.71
N LEU A 32 -10.42 8.46 -9.20
CA LEU A 32 -10.56 8.02 -10.57
C LEU A 32 -11.41 6.76 -10.71
N ASN A 33 -11.81 6.20 -9.58
CA ASN A 33 -12.66 5.00 -9.54
C ASN A 33 -12.05 3.85 -10.34
N ARG A 34 -10.77 3.60 -10.10
CA ARG A 34 -10.08 2.49 -10.75
C ARG A 34 -9.02 1.95 -9.82
N TYR A 35 -8.51 0.76 -10.10
CA TYR A 35 -7.54 0.11 -9.25
C TYR A 35 -6.12 0.45 -9.66
N ASP A 36 -5.26 0.59 -8.66
CA ASP A 36 -3.83 0.84 -8.86
C ASP A 36 -3.04 -0.04 -7.91
N ALA A 37 -1.78 -0.26 -8.22
CA ALA A 37 -0.87 -0.96 -7.34
C ALA A 37 -0.15 0.05 -6.46
N VAL A 38 -0.09 -0.23 -5.17
CA VAL A 38 0.59 0.65 -4.21
C VAL A 38 1.67 -0.15 -3.53
N LYS A 39 2.89 0.32 -3.61
CA LYS A 39 4.03 -0.33 -2.97
C LYS A 39 4.35 0.38 -1.67
N VAL A 40 4.37 -0.38 -0.60
CA VAL A 40 4.67 0.13 0.73
C VAL A 40 5.99 -0.44 1.19
N LEU A 41 6.91 0.42 1.55
CA LEU A 41 8.22 0.00 2.03
C LEU A 41 8.21 -0.06 3.54
N LYS A 42 8.73 -1.13 4.09
CA LYS A 42 8.87 -1.27 5.52
C LYS A 42 10.08 -0.49 5.98
N LYS A 43 9.98 0.10 7.14
CA LYS A 43 11.05 0.95 7.64
C LYS A 43 11.78 0.36 8.84
N GLU A 44 11.69 -0.90 9.01
CA GLU A 44 12.25 -1.48 10.22
C GLU A 44 13.77 -1.39 10.29
N PHE A 45 14.41 -1.06 9.20
CA PHE A 45 15.85 -0.90 9.24
C PHE A 45 16.32 0.50 9.41
N SER A 46 15.43 1.44 9.34
CA SER A 46 15.84 2.81 9.36
C SER A 46 16.27 3.24 10.74
N SER A 47 16.02 2.45 11.68
CA SER A 47 16.31 2.88 12.99
C SER A 47 17.73 2.90 13.28
N ASN A 48 18.46 2.49 12.73
CA ASN A 48 19.65 2.49 13.25
C ASN A 48 20.34 3.41 13.13
N THR A 49 20.16 3.95 13.33
CA THR A 49 20.90 4.80 13.38
C THR A 49 20.87 5.42 13.60
#